data_ec4d7a0944350562db3ae203e1d15c00
#
_entry.id   ec4d7a0944350562db3ae203e1d15c00
#
_cell.length_a   1.000
_cell.length_b   1.000
_cell.length_c   1.000
_cell.angle_alpha   90.00
_cell.angle_beta   90.00
_cell.angle_gamma   90.00
#
_symmetry.space_group_name_H-M   'P 1'
#
loop_
_entity.id
_entity.type
_entity.pdbx_description
1 polymer ?
#
loop_
_entity_poly.entity_id
_entity_poly.type
_entity_poly.pdbx_seq_one_letter_code
_entity_poly.pdbx_strand_id
1 'polypeptide(L)'
;MTTTTSTRRQFLTLLGLSAVAVSCGTSAAGNSGKGGTRTLRYQGWAGQVTLPELAQDLGYLEDVKLEWVGNTISGPQDIQSAATGQTDFGGAFNGAVVKLAANKTPVKAVISYYGSDKYAYNGYYVLEDSPIRSARDLTGKKVGMNTLGAHAEAMLDIYLQRGGLSAAETERVEPLVVPPVNTEQALRQRQIDVAVLGGILRDKALATGGIRPLFTDFGLLGAFSAGSYVMTDRFLRQNPDTARIFVTAVGRAIEWSRTTPHEEVIARMTEIVKKRGRNEDTAPLRYWRSYSVTEPAGRITGKELQLWIAWLAERGDIKKGQVTLDDLYTNAFNTVGKGGASPASPTPSTSTSGS
;
A
#
# COMPACT_ATOMS: atom_id res chain seq x y z
N MET A 1 22.24 26.45 -59.50
CA MET A 1 21.33 26.09 -60.59
C MET A 1 20.20 25.27 -60.03
N THR A 2 19.14 25.92 -60.07
CA THR A 2 17.69 25.62 -60.17
C THR A 2 17.08 24.78 -59.07
N THR A 3 16.48 25.51 -58.16
CA THR A 3 15.32 25.21 -57.31
C THR A 3 14.14 24.69 -58.12
N THR A 4 13.45 23.68 -57.59
CA THR A 4 12.04 23.49 -57.98
C THR A 4 11.24 23.09 -56.74
N THR A 5 10.50 24.05 -56.26
CA THR A 5 9.33 23.96 -55.38
C THR A 5 8.21 23.23 -56.08
N SER A 6 7.60 22.25 -55.45
CA SER A 6 6.32 21.69 -55.91
C SER A 6 5.26 21.79 -54.81
N THR A 7 4.19 22.41 -55.25
CA THR A 7 3.05 22.99 -54.58
C THR A 7 2.03 21.92 -54.16
N ARG A 8 1.45 22.14 -52.99
CA ARG A 8 0.15 21.55 -52.57
C ARG A 8 -0.93 21.84 -53.60
N ARG A 9 -1.69 20.83 -53.96
CA ARG A 9 -3.17 20.85 -54.16
C ARG A 9 -3.64 19.75 -55.08
N GLN A 10 -4.81 19.21 -54.72
CA GLN A 10 -5.75 18.40 -55.51
C GLN A 10 -5.50 16.89 -55.55
N PHE A 11 -6.24 16.19 -54.68
CA PHE A 11 -7.13 15.12 -55.15
C PHE A 11 -8.33 15.03 -54.18
N LEU A 12 -9.41 15.59 -54.64
CA LEU A 12 -10.78 15.38 -54.13
C LEU A 12 -11.47 14.39 -55.09
N THR A 13 -12.33 13.57 -54.50
CA THR A 13 -13.40 12.76 -55.08
C THR A 13 -13.04 11.34 -55.55
N LEU A 14 -13.48 10.39 -54.71
CA LEU A 14 -14.38 9.33 -55.16
C LEU A 14 -15.12 8.77 -53.94
N LEU A 15 -16.44 8.96 -53.94
CA LEU A 15 -17.39 8.35 -53.00
C LEU A 15 -17.39 6.83 -53.18
N GLY A 16 -17.22 6.13 -52.07
CA GLY A 16 -17.53 4.71 -51.93
C GLY A 16 -18.20 4.50 -50.59
N LEU A 17 -19.55 4.45 -50.56
CA LEU A 17 -20.31 4.00 -49.40
C LEU A 17 -19.98 2.55 -49.10
N SER A 18 -19.14 2.33 -48.11
CA SER A 18 -19.05 1.04 -47.44
C SER A 18 -19.55 1.27 -46.00
N ALA A 19 -20.74 0.79 -45.71
CA ALA A 19 -21.30 0.73 -44.37
C ALA A 19 -20.46 -0.28 -43.57
N VAL A 20 -19.44 0.21 -42.87
CA VAL A 20 -18.77 -0.54 -41.81
C VAL A 20 -19.66 -0.43 -40.59
N ALA A 21 -20.35 -1.53 -40.27
CA ALA A 21 -20.98 -1.71 -38.98
C ALA A 21 -19.89 -1.62 -37.90
N VAL A 22 -19.77 -0.44 -37.28
CA VAL A 22 -19.01 -0.28 -36.03
C VAL A 22 -19.78 -1.08 -34.98
N SER A 23 -19.37 -2.32 -34.80
CA SER A 23 -19.69 -3.07 -33.59
C SER A 23 -19.09 -2.28 -32.44
N CYS A 24 -19.90 -1.45 -31.78
CA CYS A 24 -19.62 -0.95 -30.46
C CYS A 24 -19.43 -2.20 -29.59
N GLY A 25 -18.17 -2.54 -29.31
CA GLY A 25 -17.83 -3.45 -28.24
C GLY A 25 -18.41 -2.84 -26.96
N THR A 26 -19.59 -3.28 -26.59
CA THR A 26 -20.15 -3.09 -25.27
C THR A 26 -19.14 -3.72 -24.34
N SER A 27 -18.31 -2.87 -23.69
CA SER A 27 -17.66 -3.24 -22.44
C SER A 27 -18.75 -3.88 -21.61
N ALA A 28 -18.57 -5.13 -21.25
CA ALA A 28 -19.53 -5.87 -20.46
C ALA A 28 -19.83 -5.06 -19.20
N ALA A 29 -20.92 -4.30 -19.25
CA ALA A 29 -21.58 -3.81 -18.06
C ALA A 29 -22.02 -5.07 -17.34
N GLY A 30 -21.24 -5.45 -16.34
CA GLY A 30 -21.52 -6.60 -15.48
C GLY A 30 -22.95 -6.47 -15.00
N ASN A 31 -23.67 -7.51 -15.20
CA ASN A 31 -25.05 -7.79 -14.85
C ASN A 31 -25.40 -7.19 -13.48
N SER A 32 -26.12 -6.07 -13.45
CA SER A 32 -26.71 -5.50 -12.25
C SER A 32 -27.98 -6.22 -11.87
N GLY A 33 -27.88 -7.53 -11.70
CA GLY A 33 -28.82 -8.28 -10.88
C GLY A 33 -28.66 -7.81 -9.42
N LYS A 34 -29.68 -7.89 -8.60
CA LYS A 34 -29.81 -7.43 -7.20
C LYS A 34 -28.70 -7.82 -6.19
N GLY A 35 -27.48 -8.08 -6.62
CA GLY A 35 -26.28 -8.32 -5.82
C GLY A 35 -25.12 -7.56 -6.48
N GLY A 36 -24.47 -6.68 -5.73
CA GLY A 36 -23.30 -5.90 -6.19
C GLY A 36 -22.15 -6.78 -6.73
N THR A 37 -21.09 -6.17 -7.27
CA THR A 37 -19.95 -6.94 -7.77
C THR A 37 -19.40 -7.90 -6.71
N ARG A 38 -19.03 -9.10 -7.14
CA ARG A 38 -18.38 -10.13 -6.30
C ARG A 38 -16.92 -10.35 -6.70
N THR A 39 -16.40 -9.54 -7.60
CA THR A 39 -14.99 -9.54 -7.98
C THR A 39 -14.40 -8.18 -7.62
N LEU A 40 -13.26 -8.18 -6.91
CA LEU A 40 -12.51 -7.00 -6.49
C LEU A 40 -11.17 -6.97 -7.20
N ARG A 41 -10.99 -6.01 -8.09
CA ARG A 41 -9.72 -5.76 -8.77
C ARG A 41 -8.74 -5.07 -7.84
N TYR A 42 -7.49 -5.50 -7.84
CA TYR A 42 -6.46 -4.94 -6.96
C TYR A 42 -5.07 -5.02 -7.55
N GLN A 43 -4.17 -4.18 -7.03
CA GLN A 43 -2.73 -4.30 -7.23
C GLN A 43 -2.08 -4.99 -6.03
N GLY A 44 -1.11 -5.88 -6.33
CA GLY A 44 -0.31 -6.55 -5.32
C GLY A 44 1.06 -5.90 -5.11
N TRP A 45 1.84 -6.49 -4.21
CA TRP A 45 3.25 -6.15 -3.99
C TRP A 45 4.10 -7.37 -4.33
N ALA A 46 5.13 -7.16 -5.16
CA ALA A 46 6.00 -8.27 -5.57
C ALA A 46 6.65 -8.95 -4.36
N GLY A 47 6.59 -10.28 -4.30
CA GLY A 47 7.20 -11.09 -3.25
C GLY A 47 6.56 -10.96 -1.86
N GLN A 48 5.41 -10.29 -1.74
CA GLN A 48 4.66 -10.12 -0.49
C GLN A 48 3.24 -10.67 -0.63
N VAL A 49 2.67 -11.11 0.48
CA VAL A 49 1.25 -11.49 0.57
C VAL A 49 0.50 -10.36 1.24
N THR A 50 -0.49 -9.81 0.54
CA THR A 50 -1.36 -8.78 1.08
C THR A 50 -2.41 -9.39 2.00
N LEU A 51 -2.95 -8.61 2.94
CA LEU A 51 -4.03 -9.06 3.82
C LEU A 51 -5.28 -9.56 3.06
N PRO A 52 -5.73 -8.93 1.95
CA PRO A 52 -6.81 -9.49 1.14
C PRO A 52 -6.47 -10.86 0.53
N GLU A 53 -5.25 -11.08 0.03
CA GLU A 53 -4.82 -12.39 -0.49
C GLU A 53 -4.80 -13.45 0.62
N LEU A 54 -4.33 -13.09 1.81
CA LEU A 54 -4.38 -13.96 2.98
C LEU A 54 -5.84 -14.28 3.37
N ALA A 55 -6.70 -13.26 3.40
CA ALA A 55 -8.12 -13.44 3.70
C ALA A 55 -8.82 -14.35 2.69
N GLN A 56 -8.47 -14.25 1.40
CA GLN A 56 -8.98 -15.13 0.36
C GLN A 56 -8.54 -16.59 0.57
N ASP A 57 -7.26 -16.82 0.82
CA ASP A 57 -6.71 -18.17 1.05
C ASP A 57 -7.28 -18.82 2.33
N LEU A 58 -7.60 -18.01 3.35
CA LEU A 58 -8.29 -18.44 4.57
C LEU A 58 -9.80 -18.69 4.38
N GLY A 59 -10.35 -18.42 3.18
CA GLY A 59 -11.78 -18.57 2.91
C GLY A 59 -12.66 -17.49 3.53
N TYR A 60 -12.10 -16.38 4.02
CA TYR A 60 -12.84 -15.33 4.71
C TYR A 60 -13.61 -14.40 3.76
N LEU A 61 -13.24 -14.36 2.48
CA LEU A 61 -13.92 -13.55 1.48
C LEU A 61 -15.23 -14.16 0.97
N GLU A 62 -15.62 -15.34 1.47
CA GLU A 62 -16.87 -16.01 1.09
C GLU A 62 -16.95 -16.20 -0.44
N ASP A 63 -17.97 -15.60 -1.09
CA ASP A 63 -18.17 -15.63 -2.55
C ASP A 63 -17.48 -14.46 -3.28
N VAL A 64 -16.81 -13.55 -2.56
CA VAL A 64 -16.03 -12.46 -3.16
C VAL A 64 -14.67 -12.97 -3.62
N LYS A 65 -14.28 -12.62 -4.83
CA LYS A 65 -13.01 -13.03 -5.46
C LYS A 65 -12.11 -11.82 -5.68
N LEU A 66 -10.81 -12.05 -5.58
CA LEU A 66 -9.80 -11.06 -5.93
C LEU A 66 -9.33 -11.28 -7.38
N GLU A 67 -9.25 -10.19 -8.13
CA GLU A 67 -8.68 -10.13 -9.47
C GLU A 67 -7.43 -9.26 -9.45
N TRP A 68 -6.28 -9.88 -9.60
CA TRP A 68 -5.01 -9.16 -9.67
C TRP A 68 -4.84 -8.51 -11.04
N VAL A 69 -4.63 -7.19 -11.06
CA VAL A 69 -4.44 -6.41 -12.29
C VAL A 69 -2.99 -5.90 -12.47
N GLY A 70 -2.08 -6.29 -11.58
CA GLY A 70 -0.67 -5.92 -11.63
C GLY A 70 -0.09 -5.67 -10.25
N ASN A 71 1.16 -5.24 -10.20
CA ASN A 71 1.82 -4.83 -8.96
C ASN A 71 1.99 -3.32 -8.91
N THR A 72 1.93 -2.76 -7.71
CA THR A 72 2.34 -1.39 -7.42
C THR A 72 3.67 -1.39 -6.65
N ILE A 73 4.35 -0.26 -6.68
CA ILE A 73 5.54 0.03 -5.85
C ILE A 73 5.31 1.23 -4.93
N SER A 74 4.13 1.84 -5.00
CA SER A 74 3.81 3.12 -4.35
C SER A 74 2.37 3.13 -3.87
N GLY A 75 2.17 3.38 -2.57
CA GLY A 75 0.83 3.52 -1.99
C GLY A 75 0.01 4.65 -2.62
N PRO A 76 0.55 5.87 -2.84
CA PRO A 76 -0.16 6.91 -3.56
C PRO A 76 -0.68 6.49 -4.95
N GLN A 77 0.12 5.72 -5.71
CA GLN A 77 -0.31 5.17 -6.99
C GLN A 77 -1.45 4.16 -6.82
N ASP A 78 -1.38 3.31 -5.80
CA ASP A 78 -2.40 2.28 -5.54
C ASP A 78 -3.76 2.90 -5.20
N ILE A 79 -3.80 3.90 -4.30
CA ILE A 79 -5.06 4.61 -4.00
C ILE A 79 -5.56 5.46 -5.15
N GLN A 80 -4.67 5.97 -6.02
CA GLN A 80 -5.07 6.66 -7.23
C GLN A 80 -5.73 5.70 -8.24
N SER A 81 -5.23 4.48 -8.37
CA SER A 81 -5.84 3.43 -9.19
C SER A 81 -7.26 3.09 -8.70
N ALA A 82 -7.48 3.04 -7.39
CA ALA A 82 -8.81 2.87 -6.80
C ALA A 82 -9.72 4.09 -7.08
N ALA A 83 -9.20 5.30 -6.90
CA ALA A 83 -9.95 6.54 -7.13
C ALA A 83 -10.42 6.70 -8.58
N THR A 84 -9.62 6.23 -9.55
CA THR A 84 -9.94 6.27 -10.99
C THR A 84 -10.73 5.07 -11.48
N GLY A 85 -10.98 4.07 -10.62
CA GLY A 85 -11.75 2.87 -10.96
C GLY A 85 -10.96 1.82 -11.76
N GLN A 86 -9.65 1.90 -11.81
CA GLN A 86 -8.78 0.85 -12.35
C GLN A 86 -8.76 -0.36 -11.41
N THR A 87 -8.78 -0.10 -10.10
CA THR A 87 -8.97 -1.09 -9.04
C THR A 87 -10.21 -0.75 -8.22
N ASP A 88 -10.69 -1.66 -7.40
CA ASP A 88 -11.87 -1.46 -6.56
C ASP A 88 -11.48 -1.06 -5.13
N PHE A 89 -10.25 -1.31 -4.75
CA PHE A 89 -9.62 -0.80 -3.54
C PHE A 89 -8.11 -0.58 -3.79
N GLY A 90 -7.49 0.22 -2.96
CA GLY A 90 -6.04 0.43 -2.93
C GLY A 90 -5.59 0.77 -1.52
N GLY A 91 -4.32 0.58 -1.23
CA GLY A 91 -3.75 0.84 0.09
C GLY A 91 -2.63 1.87 0.07
N ALA A 92 -2.65 2.81 1.02
CA ALA A 92 -1.59 3.79 1.17
C ALA A 92 -1.38 4.24 2.61
N PHE A 93 -0.29 4.96 2.81
CA PHE A 93 -0.03 5.75 3.99
C PHE A 93 -1.19 6.72 4.28
N ASN A 94 -1.59 6.84 5.54
CA ASN A 94 -2.74 7.65 5.95
C ASN A 94 -2.59 9.13 5.57
N GLY A 95 -1.38 9.70 5.57
CA GLY A 95 -1.15 11.08 5.08
C GLY A 95 -1.46 11.23 3.58
N ALA A 96 -1.16 10.22 2.76
CA ALA A 96 -1.53 10.23 1.35
C ALA A 96 -3.06 10.15 1.17
N VAL A 97 -3.75 9.37 2.01
CA VAL A 97 -5.22 9.32 2.04
C VAL A 97 -5.81 10.68 2.40
N VAL A 98 -5.27 11.35 3.44
CA VAL A 98 -5.67 12.72 3.83
C VAL A 98 -5.49 13.69 2.66
N LYS A 99 -4.33 13.66 1.99
CA LYS A 99 -4.03 14.55 0.86
C LYS A 99 -4.98 14.32 -0.32
N LEU A 100 -5.34 13.06 -0.60
CA LEU A 100 -6.28 12.70 -1.66
C LEU A 100 -7.69 13.22 -1.34
N ALA A 101 -8.16 13.03 -0.11
CA ALA A 101 -9.46 13.55 0.35
C ALA A 101 -9.49 15.09 0.38
N ALA A 102 -8.40 15.76 0.78
CA ALA A 102 -8.27 17.21 0.75
C ALA A 102 -8.45 17.79 -0.68
N ASN A 103 -8.08 17.02 -1.69
CA ASN A 103 -8.32 17.33 -3.10
C ASN A 103 -9.73 16.92 -3.57
N LYS A 104 -10.66 16.66 -2.64
CA LYS A 104 -12.06 16.30 -2.90
C LYS A 104 -12.24 15.00 -3.71
N THR A 105 -11.26 14.11 -3.68
CA THR A 105 -11.41 12.78 -4.25
C THR A 105 -12.35 11.97 -3.35
N PRO A 106 -13.43 11.41 -3.89
CA PRO A 106 -14.47 10.76 -3.10
C PRO A 106 -14.06 9.34 -2.69
N VAL A 107 -13.11 9.23 -1.77
CA VAL A 107 -12.60 7.97 -1.21
C VAL A 107 -12.70 7.97 0.31
N LYS A 108 -12.91 6.79 0.88
CA LYS A 108 -12.89 6.55 2.34
C LYS A 108 -11.88 5.47 2.68
N ALA A 109 -11.09 5.70 3.71
CA ALA A 109 -10.36 4.63 4.39
C ALA A 109 -11.36 3.71 5.10
N VAL A 110 -11.24 2.41 4.89
CA VAL A 110 -12.22 1.42 5.39
C VAL A 110 -11.62 0.45 6.41
N ILE A 111 -10.28 0.26 6.40
CA ILE A 111 -9.57 -0.61 7.34
C ILE A 111 -8.07 -0.31 7.31
N SER A 112 -7.42 -0.32 8.46
CA SER A 112 -5.95 -0.26 8.54
C SER A 112 -5.33 -1.59 8.09
N TYR A 113 -4.17 -1.54 7.42
CA TYR A 113 -3.57 -2.76 6.87
C TYR A 113 -2.06 -2.88 7.12
N TYR A 114 -1.40 -1.82 7.54
CA TYR A 114 -0.01 -1.87 7.98
C TYR A 114 0.29 -0.73 8.96
N GLY A 115 1.41 -0.88 9.66
CA GLY A 115 1.85 0.12 10.63
C GLY A 115 3.30 -0.04 11.02
N SER A 116 3.58 0.34 12.25
CA SER A 116 4.86 0.19 12.92
C SER A 116 4.64 -0.39 14.30
N ASP A 117 5.38 -1.43 14.65
CA ASP A 117 5.44 -2.02 15.97
C ASP A 117 6.89 -2.49 16.28
N LYS A 118 7.10 -3.09 17.47
CA LYS A 118 8.43 -3.56 17.86
C LYS A 118 8.98 -4.70 16.99
N TYR A 119 8.15 -5.35 16.20
CA TYR A 119 8.55 -6.49 15.35
C TYR A 119 8.75 -6.06 13.89
N ALA A 120 7.89 -5.21 13.36
CA ALA A 120 7.98 -4.73 12.00
C ALA A 120 7.78 -3.21 11.96
N TYR A 121 8.76 -2.52 11.40
CA TYR A 121 8.86 -1.07 11.31
C TYR A 121 9.71 -0.67 10.10
N ASN A 122 9.62 0.57 9.66
CA ASN A 122 10.57 1.13 8.72
C ASN A 122 11.76 1.73 9.46
N GLY A 123 12.97 1.40 8.98
CA GLY A 123 14.20 1.97 9.49
C GLY A 123 14.98 2.69 8.41
N TYR A 124 15.77 3.64 8.83
CA TYR A 124 16.69 4.43 8.00
C TYR A 124 18.09 3.95 8.30
N TYR A 125 18.68 3.28 7.33
CA TYR A 125 19.93 2.54 7.49
C TYR A 125 21.05 3.22 6.72
N VAL A 126 22.22 3.22 7.32
CA VAL A 126 23.48 3.63 6.73
C VAL A 126 24.46 2.46 6.73
N LEU A 127 25.51 2.51 5.91
CA LEU A 127 26.58 1.54 6.00
C LEU A 127 27.25 1.62 7.38
N GLU A 128 27.80 0.51 7.87
CA GLU A 128 28.41 0.42 9.19
C GLU A 128 29.53 1.45 9.38
N ASP A 129 30.36 1.65 8.33
CA ASP A 129 31.45 2.60 8.27
C ASP A 129 31.04 4.05 7.94
N SER A 130 29.74 4.31 7.70
CA SER A 130 29.24 5.66 7.41
C SER A 130 29.52 6.63 8.56
N PRO A 131 29.95 7.88 8.30
CA PRO A 131 30.13 8.90 9.33
C PRO A 131 28.80 9.48 9.84
N ILE A 132 27.68 9.23 9.17
CA ILE A 132 26.35 9.77 9.52
C ILE A 132 25.89 9.16 10.86
N ARG A 133 25.63 10.00 11.88
CA ARG A 133 25.21 9.58 13.23
C ARG A 133 23.95 10.31 13.72
N SER A 134 23.61 11.43 13.11
CA SER A 134 22.53 12.31 13.57
C SER A 134 21.77 12.92 12.40
N ALA A 135 20.66 13.60 12.71
CA ALA A 135 19.89 14.35 11.71
C ALA A 135 20.71 15.42 11.01
N ARG A 136 21.63 16.10 11.72
CA ARG A 136 22.47 17.15 11.15
C ARG A 136 23.43 16.65 10.08
N ASP A 137 23.86 15.40 10.18
CA ASP A 137 24.75 14.77 9.21
C ASP A 137 24.05 14.45 7.87
N LEU A 138 22.72 14.58 7.81
CA LEU A 138 21.92 14.33 6.61
C LEU A 138 21.92 15.50 5.61
N THR A 139 22.38 16.68 6.01
CA THR A 139 22.48 17.84 5.09
C THR A 139 23.35 17.52 3.90
N GLY A 140 22.82 17.61 2.67
CA GLY A 140 23.49 17.25 1.42
C GLY A 140 23.64 15.75 1.20
N LYS A 141 22.86 14.92 1.90
CA LYS A 141 22.88 13.46 1.78
C LYS A 141 21.67 12.92 1.04
N LYS A 142 21.88 11.85 0.29
CA LYS A 142 20.87 11.16 -0.49
C LYS A 142 20.16 10.11 0.34
N VAL A 143 18.83 10.23 0.49
CA VAL A 143 17.99 9.30 1.24
C VAL A 143 17.10 8.54 0.27
N GLY A 144 17.40 7.27 0.01
CA GLY A 144 16.63 6.42 -0.90
C GLY A 144 15.36 5.88 -0.22
N MET A 145 14.21 6.11 -0.85
CA MET A 145 12.89 5.66 -0.40
C MET A 145 11.99 5.29 -1.58
N ASN A 146 10.92 4.55 -1.34
CA ASN A 146 10.06 4.02 -2.41
C ASN A 146 9.25 5.10 -3.16
N THR A 147 8.90 6.20 -2.49
CA THR A 147 8.09 7.29 -3.07
C THR A 147 8.20 8.54 -2.21
N LEU A 148 7.97 9.69 -2.82
CA LEU A 148 7.88 10.98 -2.12
C LEU A 148 6.43 11.27 -1.72
N GLY A 149 6.23 12.19 -0.77
CA GLY A 149 4.92 12.58 -0.27
C GLY A 149 4.19 11.49 0.54
N ALA A 150 4.93 10.48 1.04
CA ALA A 150 4.35 9.35 1.77
C ALA A 150 5.10 9.05 3.09
N HIS A 151 4.87 7.87 3.66
CA HIS A 151 5.33 7.47 4.99
C HIS A 151 6.82 7.70 5.23
N ALA A 152 7.66 7.27 4.28
CA ALA A 152 9.10 7.43 4.44
C ALA A 152 9.53 8.91 4.52
N GLU A 153 9.02 9.77 3.66
CA GLU A 153 9.34 11.20 3.73
C GLU A 153 8.79 11.84 5.00
N ALA A 154 7.56 11.50 5.42
CA ALA A 154 6.98 12.02 6.66
C ALA A 154 7.85 11.71 7.89
N MET A 155 8.36 10.47 7.98
CA MET A 155 9.26 10.08 9.06
C MET A 155 10.60 10.80 8.99
N LEU A 156 11.14 11.00 7.79
CA LEU A 156 12.37 11.78 7.58
C LEU A 156 12.17 13.20 8.08
N ASP A 157 11.10 13.88 7.67
CA ASP A 157 10.79 15.25 8.10
C ASP A 157 10.68 15.36 9.63
N ILE A 158 9.94 14.45 10.26
CA ILE A 158 9.81 14.42 11.72
C ILE A 158 11.18 14.22 12.39
N TYR A 159 12.03 13.36 11.85
CA TYR A 159 13.37 13.12 12.37
C TYR A 159 14.26 14.37 12.24
N LEU A 160 14.25 15.04 11.09
CA LEU A 160 15.01 16.26 10.84
C LEU A 160 14.53 17.40 11.75
N GLN A 161 13.22 17.60 11.88
CA GLN A 161 12.61 18.59 12.75
C GLN A 161 13.01 18.36 14.23
N ARG A 162 12.90 17.12 14.72
CA ARG A 162 13.33 16.76 16.09
C ARG A 162 14.82 16.90 16.30
N GLY A 163 15.61 16.75 15.25
CA GLY A 163 17.06 17.00 15.25
C GLY A 163 17.43 18.49 15.24
N GLY A 164 16.44 19.38 15.19
CA GLY A 164 16.61 20.83 15.24
C GLY A 164 17.20 21.43 13.97
N LEU A 165 16.94 20.81 12.79
CA LEU A 165 17.30 21.39 11.51
C LEU A 165 16.33 22.52 11.15
N SER A 166 16.89 23.63 10.64
CA SER A 166 16.10 24.69 10.02
C SER A 166 15.48 24.23 8.68
N ALA A 167 14.50 24.95 8.17
CA ALA A 167 13.90 24.67 6.87
C ALA A 167 14.98 24.63 5.76
N ALA A 168 15.91 25.61 5.75
CA ALA A 168 17.00 25.66 4.76
C ALA A 168 17.98 24.48 4.87
N GLU A 169 18.21 23.92 6.06
CA GLU A 169 19.03 22.71 6.23
C GLU A 169 18.26 21.48 5.78
N THR A 170 16.95 21.40 6.08
CA THR A 170 16.07 20.31 5.65
C THR A 170 15.97 20.24 4.13
N GLU A 171 15.82 21.38 3.43
CA GLU A 171 15.78 21.46 1.96
C GLU A 171 17.07 20.94 1.29
N ARG A 172 18.19 20.89 2.01
CA ARG A 172 19.46 20.35 1.51
C ARG A 172 19.59 18.83 1.66
N VAL A 173 18.67 18.18 2.35
CA VAL A 173 18.57 16.71 2.35
C VAL A 173 17.94 16.29 1.02
N GLU A 174 18.47 15.25 0.38
CA GLU A 174 18.05 14.82 -0.96
C GLU A 174 17.26 13.50 -0.92
N PRO A 175 15.93 13.53 -0.73
CA PRO A 175 15.11 12.30 -0.86
C PRO A 175 15.09 11.86 -2.33
N LEU A 176 15.38 10.57 -2.57
CA LEU A 176 15.41 9.97 -3.91
C LEU A 176 14.47 8.78 -3.98
N VAL A 177 13.71 8.67 -5.09
CA VAL A 177 12.87 7.51 -5.36
C VAL A 177 13.75 6.35 -5.83
N VAL A 178 13.74 5.26 -5.06
CA VAL A 178 14.43 4.01 -5.37
C VAL A 178 13.43 2.85 -5.19
N PRO A 179 13.26 1.98 -6.20
CA PRO A 179 12.42 0.80 -6.05
C PRO A 179 12.80 -0.03 -4.81
N PRO A 180 11.85 -0.48 -3.98
CA PRO A 180 12.14 -1.13 -2.70
C PRO A 180 13.14 -2.29 -2.79
N VAL A 181 13.02 -3.12 -3.83
CA VAL A 181 13.90 -4.28 -4.05
C VAL A 181 15.35 -3.89 -4.38
N ASN A 182 15.60 -2.67 -4.80
CA ASN A 182 16.92 -2.17 -5.18
C ASN A 182 17.56 -1.27 -4.09
N THR A 183 16.81 -0.86 -3.07
CA THR A 183 17.22 0.16 -2.11
C THR A 183 18.43 -0.30 -1.27
N GLU A 184 18.45 -1.55 -0.83
CA GLU A 184 19.61 -2.12 -0.11
C GLU A 184 20.87 -2.09 -0.99
N GLN A 185 20.76 -2.53 -2.24
CA GLN A 185 21.88 -2.57 -3.15
C GLN A 185 22.42 -1.16 -3.47
N ALA A 186 21.53 -0.18 -3.69
CA ALA A 186 21.91 1.21 -3.92
C ALA A 186 22.71 1.78 -2.73
N LEU A 187 22.35 1.43 -1.47
CA LEU A 187 23.13 1.79 -0.29
C LEU A 187 24.52 1.13 -0.30
N ARG A 188 24.58 -0.18 -0.53
CA ARG A 188 25.83 -0.95 -0.55
C ARG A 188 26.80 -0.47 -1.64
N GLN A 189 26.24 0.00 -2.76
CA GLN A 189 27.02 0.58 -3.87
C GLN A 189 27.30 2.09 -3.68
N ARG A 190 26.90 2.68 -2.53
CA ARG A 190 27.08 4.11 -2.21
C ARG A 190 26.44 5.06 -3.24
N GLN A 191 25.39 4.62 -3.92
CA GLN A 191 24.57 5.46 -4.79
C GLN A 191 23.63 6.37 -3.98
N ILE A 192 23.27 5.93 -2.77
CA ILE A 192 22.56 6.68 -1.74
C ILE A 192 23.34 6.58 -0.43
N ASP A 193 23.17 7.55 0.45
CA ASP A 193 23.84 7.62 1.76
C ASP A 193 23.02 6.92 2.85
N VAL A 194 21.69 6.94 2.70
CA VAL A 194 20.72 6.34 3.62
C VAL A 194 19.70 5.54 2.83
N ALA A 195 19.37 4.34 3.28
CA ALA A 195 18.32 3.49 2.72
C ALA A 195 17.12 3.38 3.68
N VAL A 196 15.93 3.64 3.20
CA VAL A 196 14.69 3.33 3.92
C VAL A 196 14.30 1.89 3.62
N LEU A 197 14.33 1.04 4.63
CA LEU A 197 14.00 -0.38 4.52
C LEU A 197 12.90 -0.75 5.53
N GLY A 198 11.94 -1.53 5.10
CA GLY A 198 10.84 -2.02 5.93
C GLY A 198 10.52 -3.48 5.71
N GLY A 199 9.81 -4.10 6.65
CA GLY A 199 9.31 -5.46 6.56
C GLY A 199 10.39 -6.49 6.17
N ILE A 200 10.03 -7.37 5.25
CA ILE A 200 10.88 -8.47 4.75
C ILE A 200 12.22 -7.96 4.19
N LEU A 201 12.23 -6.83 3.48
CA LEU A 201 13.44 -6.28 2.87
C LEU A 201 14.41 -5.77 3.93
N ARG A 202 13.90 -5.15 5.00
CA ARG A 202 14.70 -4.73 6.16
C ARG A 202 15.37 -5.93 6.83
N ASP A 203 14.59 -6.94 7.16
CA ASP A 203 15.11 -8.08 7.94
C ASP A 203 16.09 -8.93 7.12
N LYS A 204 15.88 -9.03 5.81
CA LYS A 204 16.85 -9.62 4.89
C LYS A 204 18.16 -8.83 4.88
N ALA A 205 18.09 -7.50 4.75
CA ALA A 205 19.28 -6.63 4.71
C ALA A 205 20.06 -6.68 6.05
N LEU A 206 19.36 -6.72 7.19
CA LEU A 206 19.98 -6.88 8.51
C LEU A 206 20.65 -8.24 8.67
N ALA A 207 20.05 -9.31 8.16
CA ALA A 207 20.66 -10.66 8.18
C ALA A 207 21.92 -10.73 7.31
N THR A 208 22.01 -9.92 6.25
CA THR A 208 23.23 -9.78 5.43
C THR A 208 24.35 -9.03 6.17
N GLY A 209 24.00 -8.16 7.14
CA GLY A 209 24.96 -7.34 7.90
C GLY A 209 25.53 -6.15 7.13
N GLY A 210 26.50 -5.46 7.73
CA GLY A 210 27.24 -4.31 7.12
C GLY A 210 26.43 -3.01 7.05
N ILE A 211 25.24 -2.96 7.67
CA ILE A 211 24.42 -1.76 7.81
C ILE A 211 23.97 -1.58 9.25
N ARG A 212 23.73 -0.36 9.66
CA ARG A 212 23.20 -0.04 10.98
C ARG A 212 22.08 0.97 10.89
N PRO A 213 21.12 0.95 11.85
CA PRO A 213 20.07 1.95 11.88
C PRO A 213 20.62 3.33 12.26
N LEU A 214 20.12 4.37 11.61
CA LEU A 214 20.23 5.75 12.04
C LEU A 214 19.05 6.10 12.94
N PHE A 215 17.85 5.81 12.49
CA PHE A 215 16.60 5.91 13.27
C PHE A 215 15.53 4.98 12.67
N THR A 216 14.39 4.85 13.39
CA THR A 216 13.24 4.06 12.95
C THR A 216 11.96 4.83 13.21
N ASP A 217 10.89 4.55 12.45
CA ASP A 217 9.57 5.12 12.69
C ASP A 217 9.00 4.69 14.05
N PHE A 218 9.23 3.43 14.44
CA PHE A 218 8.89 2.95 15.78
C PHE A 218 9.62 3.71 16.90
N GLY A 219 10.90 4.01 16.72
CA GLY A 219 11.68 4.83 17.66
C GLY A 219 11.17 6.28 17.74
N LEU A 220 10.65 6.80 16.64
CA LEU A 220 10.11 8.17 16.60
C LEU A 220 8.71 8.27 17.22
N LEU A 221 7.80 7.38 16.91
CA LEU A 221 6.38 7.53 17.21
C LEU A 221 5.80 6.44 18.12
N GLY A 222 6.58 5.39 18.42
CA GLY A 222 6.06 4.18 19.06
C GLY A 222 5.26 3.32 18.06
N ALA A 223 4.36 2.50 18.58
CA ALA A 223 3.48 1.69 17.74
C ALA A 223 2.31 2.53 17.20
N PHE A 224 2.03 2.43 15.90
CA PHE A 224 0.91 3.10 15.25
C PHE A 224 0.50 2.40 13.96
N SER A 225 -0.77 2.52 13.56
CA SER A 225 -1.23 2.12 12.23
C SER A 225 -0.91 3.21 11.22
N ALA A 226 -0.11 2.88 10.22
CA ALA A 226 0.44 3.86 9.29
C ALA A 226 -0.39 4.05 8.02
N GLY A 227 -1.13 3.03 7.60
CA GLY A 227 -1.88 3.10 6.36
C GLY A 227 -3.16 2.31 6.35
N SER A 228 -4.02 2.68 5.41
CA SER A 228 -5.36 2.11 5.27
C SER A 228 -5.65 1.73 3.83
N TYR A 229 -6.47 0.68 3.64
CA TYR A 229 -7.16 0.46 2.38
C TYR A 229 -8.28 1.47 2.23
N VAL A 230 -8.42 1.97 1.01
CA VAL A 230 -9.49 2.90 0.62
C VAL A 230 -10.40 2.26 -0.42
N MET A 231 -11.67 2.67 -0.41
CA MET A 231 -12.65 2.43 -1.46
C MET A 231 -13.32 3.76 -1.82
N THR A 232 -13.82 3.89 -3.06
CA THR A 232 -14.57 5.10 -3.42
C THR A 232 -15.94 5.13 -2.75
N ASP A 233 -16.45 6.33 -2.45
CA ASP A 233 -17.81 6.51 -1.94
C ASP A 233 -18.87 5.89 -2.87
N ARG A 234 -18.63 5.95 -4.18
CA ARG A 234 -19.49 5.30 -5.17
C ARG A 234 -19.51 3.78 -4.97
N PHE A 235 -18.34 3.15 -4.82
CA PHE A 235 -18.24 1.71 -4.60
C PHE A 235 -18.97 1.30 -3.32
N LEU A 236 -18.72 2.01 -2.22
CA LEU A 236 -19.33 1.73 -0.91
C LEU A 236 -20.87 1.82 -0.94
N ARG A 237 -21.41 2.79 -1.69
CA ARG A 237 -22.88 2.92 -1.85
C ARG A 237 -23.47 1.86 -2.77
N GLN A 238 -22.77 1.48 -3.84
CA GLN A 238 -23.29 0.52 -4.84
C GLN A 238 -23.08 -0.93 -4.42
N ASN A 239 -22.07 -1.22 -3.60
CA ASN A 239 -21.65 -2.57 -3.22
C ASN A 239 -21.45 -2.72 -1.69
N PRO A 240 -22.41 -2.31 -0.83
CA PRO A 240 -22.20 -2.28 0.61
C PRO A 240 -21.93 -3.67 1.21
N ASP A 241 -22.55 -4.72 0.67
CA ASP A 241 -22.34 -6.08 1.15
C ASP A 241 -20.97 -6.62 0.80
N THR A 242 -20.49 -6.36 -0.43
CA THR A 242 -19.13 -6.73 -0.85
C THR A 242 -18.07 -5.97 -0.02
N ALA A 243 -18.30 -4.67 0.23
CA ALA A 243 -17.43 -3.90 1.11
C ALA A 243 -17.40 -4.46 2.54
N ARG A 244 -18.54 -4.89 3.07
CA ARG A 244 -18.64 -5.50 4.41
C ARG A 244 -17.90 -6.83 4.47
N ILE A 245 -18.10 -7.72 3.48
CA ILE A 245 -17.38 -9.00 3.39
C ILE A 245 -15.88 -8.72 3.33
N PHE A 246 -15.42 -7.84 2.44
CA PHE A 246 -14.00 -7.50 2.29
C PHE A 246 -13.40 -6.97 3.58
N VAL A 247 -13.99 -5.95 4.19
CA VAL A 247 -13.44 -5.32 5.40
C VAL A 247 -13.43 -6.30 6.57
N THR A 248 -14.50 -7.09 6.73
CA THR A 248 -14.58 -8.12 7.78
C THR A 248 -13.54 -9.23 7.55
N ALA A 249 -13.38 -9.68 6.30
CA ALA A 249 -12.41 -10.70 5.93
C ALA A 249 -10.97 -10.25 6.21
N VAL A 250 -10.62 -9.01 5.83
CA VAL A 250 -9.32 -8.41 6.11
C VAL A 250 -9.10 -8.28 7.62
N GLY A 251 -10.11 -7.82 8.37
CA GLY A 251 -10.05 -7.75 9.83
C GLY A 251 -9.80 -9.11 10.49
N ARG A 252 -10.47 -10.16 10.01
CA ARG A 252 -10.23 -11.55 10.46
C ARG A 252 -8.83 -12.04 10.11
N ALA A 253 -8.31 -11.72 8.92
CA ALA A 253 -6.96 -12.08 8.51
C ALA A 253 -5.89 -11.38 9.37
N ILE A 254 -6.12 -10.13 9.77
CA ILE A 254 -5.28 -9.42 10.74
C ILE A 254 -5.22 -10.21 12.05
N GLU A 255 -6.39 -10.56 12.64
CA GLU A 255 -6.43 -11.29 13.91
C GLU A 255 -5.82 -12.69 13.77
N TRP A 256 -6.08 -13.39 12.67
CA TRP A 256 -5.47 -14.68 12.40
C TRP A 256 -3.94 -14.57 12.37
N SER A 257 -3.38 -13.60 11.66
CA SER A 257 -1.91 -13.41 11.58
C SER A 257 -1.26 -13.03 12.91
N ARG A 258 -2.03 -12.43 13.84
CA ARG A 258 -1.56 -12.02 15.17
C ARG A 258 -1.56 -13.17 16.18
N THR A 259 -2.46 -14.14 16.01
CA THR A 259 -2.70 -15.22 16.98
C THR A 259 -2.18 -16.57 16.52
N THR A 260 -1.87 -16.72 15.23
CA THR A 260 -1.33 -17.95 14.65
C THR A 260 0.19 -18.02 14.85
N PRO A 261 0.76 -19.22 15.11
CA PRO A 261 2.20 -19.41 15.18
C PRO A 261 2.90 -18.85 13.92
N HIS A 262 3.99 -18.13 14.13
CA HIS A 262 4.69 -17.39 13.08
C HIS A 262 5.11 -18.28 11.89
N GLU A 263 5.58 -19.49 12.15
CA GLU A 263 5.98 -20.44 11.10
C GLU A 263 4.80 -20.90 10.25
N GLU A 264 3.61 -21.04 10.84
CA GLU A 264 2.39 -21.40 10.10
C GLU A 264 1.96 -20.25 9.19
N VAL A 265 2.07 -18.99 9.66
CA VAL A 265 1.79 -17.82 8.83
C VAL A 265 2.74 -17.77 7.63
N ILE A 266 4.05 -17.97 7.83
CA ILE A 266 5.04 -17.99 6.75
C ILE A 266 4.78 -19.14 5.77
N ALA A 267 4.48 -20.34 6.29
CA ALA A 267 4.17 -21.50 5.44
C ALA A 267 2.97 -21.21 4.53
N ARG A 268 1.89 -20.64 5.08
CA ARG A 268 0.70 -20.25 4.32
C ARG A 268 1.01 -19.18 3.28
N MET A 269 1.74 -18.13 3.65
CA MET A 269 2.17 -17.10 2.70
C MET A 269 2.99 -17.68 1.56
N THR A 270 3.87 -18.63 1.87
CA THR A 270 4.69 -19.32 0.87
C THR A 270 3.82 -20.07 -0.14
N GLU A 271 2.80 -20.78 0.34
CA GLU A 271 1.85 -21.47 -0.55
C GLU A 271 1.00 -20.49 -1.39
N ILE A 272 0.57 -19.37 -0.83
CA ILE A 272 -0.14 -18.32 -1.58
C ILE A 272 0.73 -17.81 -2.72
N VAL A 273 2.00 -17.47 -2.46
CA VAL A 273 2.92 -16.96 -3.49
C VAL A 273 3.17 -18.02 -4.58
N LYS A 274 3.35 -19.29 -4.23
CA LYS A 274 3.50 -20.38 -5.19
C LYS A 274 2.25 -20.56 -6.08
N LYS A 275 1.06 -20.57 -5.47
CA LYS A 275 -0.22 -20.80 -6.16
C LYS A 275 -0.59 -19.69 -7.13
N ARG A 276 -0.19 -18.44 -6.88
CA ARG A 276 -0.55 -17.31 -7.76
C ARG A 276 0.25 -17.25 -9.06
N GLY A 277 1.30 -18.10 -9.23
CA GLY A 277 1.96 -18.36 -10.51
C GLY A 277 2.67 -17.16 -11.15
N ARG A 278 3.11 -16.17 -10.34
CA ARG A 278 3.76 -14.93 -10.83
C ARG A 278 5.29 -15.03 -10.89
N ASN A 279 5.83 -16.24 -10.81
CA ASN A 279 7.27 -16.52 -10.82
C ASN A 279 8.08 -15.71 -9.77
N GLU A 280 7.55 -15.62 -8.55
CA GLU A 280 8.13 -14.86 -7.46
C GLU A 280 8.97 -15.74 -6.54
N ASP A 281 10.08 -15.17 -6.02
CA ASP A 281 10.91 -15.84 -5.03
C ASP A 281 10.21 -15.85 -3.65
N THR A 282 10.06 -17.05 -3.07
CA THR A 282 9.45 -17.24 -1.76
C THR A 282 10.46 -17.20 -0.60
N ALA A 283 11.76 -17.30 -0.89
CA ALA A 283 12.79 -17.35 0.15
C ALA A 283 12.79 -16.14 1.09
N PRO A 284 12.49 -14.92 0.65
CA PRO A 284 12.41 -13.76 1.55
C PRO A 284 11.27 -13.83 2.57
N LEU A 285 10.21 -14.62 2.33
CA LEU A 285 9.07 -14.71 3.26
C LEU A 285 9.47 -15.19 4.66
N ARG A 286 10.56 -15.95 4.80
CA ARG A 286 11.11 -16.35 6.12
C ARG A 286 11.43 -15.16 7.04
N TYR A 287 11.59 -13.97 6.47
CA TYR A 287 11.85 -12.74 7.20
C TYR A 287 10.58 -11.96 7.56
N TRP A 288 9.40 -12.42 7.15
CA TRP A 288 8.15 -11.78 7.56
C TRP A 288 8.02 -11.82 9.09
N ARG A 289 7.50 -10.76 9.70
CA ARG A 289 7.31 -10.64 11.14
C ARG A 289 5.89 -10.31 11.56
N SER A 290 5.32 -9.28 10.96
CA SER A 290 4.01 -8.74 11.31
C SER A 290 3.52 -7.82 10.19
N TYR A 291 2.21 -7.63 10.11
CA TYR A 291 1.63 -6.50 9.36
C TYR A 291 1.65 -5.20 10.16
N SER A 292 1.99 -5.24 11.46
CA SER A 292 2.07 -4.08 12.37
C SER A 292 0.80 -3.23 12.43
N VAL A 293 -0.35 -3.88 12.27
CA VAL A 293 -1.65 -3.23 12.50
C VAL A 293 -1.89 -3.20 13.99
N THR A 294 -1.94 -2.01 14.60
CA THR A 294 -1.98 -1.87 16.07
C THR A 294 -3.38 -2.09 16.64
N GLU A 295 -4.39 -1.59 15.95
CA GLU A 295 -5.77 -1.69 16.42
C GLU A 295 -6.41 -3.06 16.11
N PRO A 296 -7.25 -3.58 17.02
CA PRO A 296 -7.95 -4.84 16.80
C PRO A 296 -8.73 -4.85 15.49
N ALA A 297 -8.59 -5.93 14.74
CA ALA A 297 -9.23 -6.14 13.44
C ALA A 297 -9.05 -4.97 12.45
N GLY A 298 -7.95 -4.22 12.57
CA GLY A 298 -7.63 -3.12 11.68
C GLY A 298 -8.58 -1.92 11.77
N ARG A 299 -9.27 -1.71 12.90
CA ARG A 299 -10.12 -0.52 13.09
C ARG A 299 -9.29 0.74 12.96
N ILE A 300 -9.84 1.74 12.29
CA ILE A 300 -9.18 3.04 12.13
C ILE A 300 -9.54 3.90 13.33
N THR A 301 -8.53 4.54 13.93
CA THR A 301 -8.70 5.55 14.96
C THR A 301 -8.49 6.95 14.38
N GLY A 302 -9.30 7.91 14.83
CA GLY A 302 -9.14 9.31 14.40
C GLY A 302 -7.80 9.91 14.82
N LYS A 303 -7.20 9.41 15.90
CA LYS A 303 -5.93 9.93 16.45
C LYS A 303 -4.79 9.85 15.43
N GLU A 304 -4.67 8.72 14.72
CA GLU A 304 -3.60 8.51 13.73
C GLU A 304 -3.77 9.44 12.53
N LEU A 305 -5.02 9.60 12.06
CA LEU A 305 -5.33 10.52 10.95
C LEU A 305 -5.10 11.99 11.34
N GLN A 306 -5.41 12.38 12.58
CA GLN A 306 -5.16 13.74 13.07
C GLN A 306 -3.68 14.11 13.02
N LEU A 307 -2.78 13.17 13.35
CA LEU A 307 -1.33 13.38 13.23
C LEU A 307 -0.95 13.80 11.79
N TRP A 308 -1.49 13.14 10.81
CA TRP A 308 -1.17 13.41 9.40
C TRP A 308 -1.87 14.64 8.85
N ILE A 309 -3.07 14.97 9.33
CA ILE A 309 -3.71 16.25 9.03
C ILE A 309 -2.83 17.41 9.55
N ALA A 310 -2.32 17.31 10.78
CA ALA A 310 -1.45 18.32 11.35
C ALA A 310 -0.14 18.45 10.56
N TRP A 311 0.54 17.34 10.30
CA TRP A 311 1.78 17.31 9.53
C TRP A 311 1.64 17.94 8.12
N LEU A 312 0.57 17.58 7.38
CA LEU A 312 0.31 18.15 6.05
C LEU A 312 -0.03 19.65 6.11
N ALA A 313 -0.75 20.08 7.16
CA ALA A 313 -1.08 21.48 7.34
C ALA A 313 0.15 22.34 7.69
N GLU A 314 1.06 21.81 8.51
CA GLU A 314 2.34 22.47 8.85
C GLU A 314 3.24 22.62 7.62
N ARG A 315 3.24 21.66 6.72
CA ARG A 315 3.95 21.73 5.43
C ARG A 315 3.29 22.65 4.41
N GLY A 316 2.06 23.07 4.64
CA GLY A 316 1.27 23.82 3.66
C GLY A 316 0.69 22.98 2.51
N ASP A 317 0.78 21.65 2.61
CA ASP A 317 0.21 20.74 1.63
C ASP A 317 -1.33 20.74 1.62
N ILE A 318 -1.93 21.06 2.76
CA ILE A 318 -3.38 21.28 2.93
C ILE A 318 -3.64 22.52 3.78
N LYS A 319 -4.83 23.12 3.67
CA LYS A 319 -5.24 24.21 4.55
C LYS A 319 -5.75 23.66 5.89
N LYS A 320 -5.53 24.38 6.98
CA LYS A 320 -6.09 24.04 8.30
C LYS A 320 -7.62 23.97 8.21
N GLY A 321 -8.21 22.86 8.66
CA GLY A 321 -9.66 22.64 8.60
C GLY A 321 -10.21 22.25 7.21
N GLN A 322 -9.35 21.95 6.22
CA GLN A 322 -9.77 21.57 4.87
C GLN A 322 -10.45 20.19 4.83
N VAL A 323 -10.11 19.30 5.76
CA VAL A 323 -10.68 17.97 5.92
C VAL A 323 -11.05 17.71 7.36
N THR A 324 -12.09 16.92 7.57
CA THR A 324 -12.52 16.42 8.88
C THR A 324 -12.31 14.90 8.95
N LEU A 325 -12.35 14.32 10.14
CA LEU A 325 -12.23 12.87 10.30
C LEU A 325 -13.35 12.12 9.59
N ASP A 326 -14.57 12.67 9.58
CA ASP A 326 -15.72 12.08 8.91
C ASP A 326 -15.55 12.03 7.38
N ASP A 327 -14.73 12.92 6.82
CA ASP A 327 -14.39 12.91 5.40
C ASP A 327 -13.43 11.76 5.05
N LEU A 328 -12.65 11.28 6.00
CA LEU A 328 -11.48 10.44 5.76
C LEU A 328 -11.75 8.94 5.87
N TYR A 329 -12.55 8.51 6.85
CA TYR A 329 -12.68 7.08 7.12
C TYR A 329 -14.08 6.66 7.57
N THR A 330 -14.30 5.36 7.54
CA THR A 330 -15.46 4.71 8.14
C THR A 330 -15.13 3.33 8.67
N ASN A 331 -15.58 3.02 9.88
CA ASN A 331 -15.55 1.67 10.45
C ASN A 331 -16.89 0.94 10.30
N ALA A 332 -17.86 1.49 9.54
CA ALA A 332 -19.21 0.94 9.44
C ALA A 332 -19.23 -0.48 8.86
N PHE A 333 -18.29 -0.80 7.99
CA PHE A 333 -18.17 -2.08 7.31
C PHE A 333 -17.39 -3.14 8.11
N ASN A 334 -16.69 -2.75 9.19
CA ASN A 334 -15.92 -3.68 10.02
C ASN A 334 -16.85 -4.28 11.12
N THR A 335 -17.23 -5.55 10.95
CA THR A 335 -18.10 -6.26 11.87
C THR A 335 -17.38 -7.16 12.87
N VAL A 336 -16.03 -7.28 12.76
CA VAL A 336 -15.26 -8.11 13.69
C VAL A 336 -15.42 -7.57 15.12
N GLY A 337 -15.80 -8.46 16.04
CA GLY A 337 -16.00 -8.12 17.46
C GLY A 337 -17.31 -7.39 17.77
N LYS A 338 -18.20 -7.16 16.79
CA LYS A 338 -19.53 -6.54 17.04
C LYS A 338 -20.66 -7.53 17.32
N GLY A 339 -20.42 -8.83 17.22
CA GLY A 339 -21.39 -9.88 17.54
C GLY A 339 -20.63 -11.08 18.08
N GLY A 340 -20.99 -11.51 19.28
CA GLY A 340 -20.40 -12.70 19.87
C GLY A 340 -20.75 -13.94 19.05
N ALA A 341 -19.75 -14.48 18.39
CA ALA A 341 -19.49 -15.88 18.10
C ALA A 341 -18.15 -15.93 17.39
N SER A 342 -17.15 -16.44 18.07
CA SER A 342 -15.90 -16.86 17.41
C SER A 342 -16.28 -17.97 16.44
N PRO A 343 -16.03 -17.86 15.12
CA PRO A 343 -16.24 -18.99 14.24
C PRO A 343 -15.17 -20.03 14.56
N ALA A 344 -15.59 -21.28 14.73
CA ALA A 344 -14.76 -22.45 14.94
C ALA A 344 -13.64 -22.52 13.88
N SER A 345 -12.44 -22.84 14.32
CA SER A 345 -11.32 -23.18 13.45
C SER A 345 -11.75 -24.32 12.50
N PRO A 346 -11.41 -24.25 11.21
CA PRO A 346 -11.67 -25.37 10.32
C PRO A 346 -10.90 -26.60 10.82
N THR A 347 -11.64 -27.66 11.12
CA THR A 347 -11.10 -28.96 11.48
C THR A 347 -10.26 -29.49 10.30
N PRO A 348 -9.03 -29.98 10.52
CA PRO A 348 -8.28 -30.62 9.45
C PRO A 348 -9.03 -31.87 9.01
N SER A 349 -9.35 -31.97 7.73
CA SER A 349 -9.91 -33.15 7.11
C SER A 349 -8.87 -34.28 7.16
N THR A 350 -9.03 -35.21 8.09
CA THR A 350 -8.33 -36.49 8.07
C THR A 350 -8.81 -37.31 6.87
N SER A 351 -7.99 -37.38 5.83
CA SER A 351 -8.15 -38.38 4.79
C SER A 351 -7.76 -39.74 5.38
N THR A 352 -8.74 -40.53 5.75
CA THR A 352 -8.61 -41.96 5.99
C THR A 352 -8.35 -42.64 4.66
N SER A 353 -7.10 -43.04 4.43
CA SER A 353 -6.78 -44.06 3.44
C SER A 353 -7.22 -45.41 3.99
N GLY A 354 -8.33 -45.94 3.48
CA GLY A 354 -8.73 -47.33 3.65
C GLY A 354 -7.99 -48.21 2.66
N SER A 355 -7.46 -49.26 3.18
CA SER A 355 -6.78 -50.43 2.61
C SER A 355 -7.24 -50.89 1.21
#